data_ef0d167e7d2cf8e580c6dcc08b5f38bc
#
_entry.id   ef0d167e7d2cf8e580c6dcc08b5f38bc
#
_cell.length_a   1.000
_cell.length_b   1.000
_cell.length_c   1.000
_cell.angle_alpha   90.00
_cell.angle_beta   90.00
_cell.angle_gamma   90.00
#
_symmetry.space_group_name_H-M   'P 1'
#
loop_
_entity.id
_entity.type
_entity.pdbx_description
1 polymer ?
#
loop_
_entity_poly.entity_id
_entity_poly.type
_entity_poly.pdbx_seq_one_letter_code
_entity_poly.pdbx_strand_id
1 'polypeptide(L)'
;AAQMCIRDRAVTLVEAAPRILGRVAAAETADMIRDLHRTHGVEVIEGVGIARITGDTAANGVALADGRHLPADLVICGIGVSPETALAEAAGLEIDNGIAVDAQGRTSDPAVWAAGDCASFPMSRGRLRLESVGNAIDMAEAVAANMLGAGADYAPKPWFWSDQFDAKLQIAGLNLGYDRVVTRPGANGGSVWYFREGGLIAVDALNDPRAYMIGKRLIEAGRSPAPEAIAEAPDLKALL
;
A
#
# COMPACT_ATOMS: atom_id res chain seq x y z
N ALA A 1 -14.80 3.17 -1.27
CA ALA A 1 -15.76 3.59 -0.22
C ALA A 1 -15.95 5.10 -0.20
N ALA A 2 -14.87 5.91 -0.21
CA ALA A 2 -14.96 7.37 -0.19
C ALA A 2 -15.83 7.95 -1.33
N GLN A 3 -15.73 7.42 -2.54
CA GLN A 3 -16.49 7.91 -3.70
C GLN A 3 -18.01 7.74 -3.58
N MET A 4 -18.47 6.71 -2.88
CA MET A 4 -19.90 6.48 -2.68
C MET A 4 -20.51 7.36 -1.57
N CYS A 5 -19.68 7.84 -0.64
CA CYS A 5 -20.15 8.56 0.54
C CYS A 5 -20.23 10.07 0.37
N ILE A 6 -19.51 10.67 -0.59
CA ILE A 6 -19.30 12.13 -0.65
C ILE A 6 -20.38 12.88 -1.44
N ARG A 7 -21.18 12.19 -2.25
CA ARG A 7 -22.33 12.86 -2.89
C ARG A 7 -23.38 13.15 -1.83
N ASP A 8 -23.58 14.44 -1.53
CA ASP A 8 -24.58 15.00 -0.62
C ASP A 8 -24.38 14.69 0.88
N ARG A 9 -23.15 14.39 1.33
CA ARG A 9 -22.84 14.09 2.74
C ARG A 9 -21.62 14.86 3.24
N ALA A 10 -21.65 15.25 4.51
CA ALA A 10 -20.46 15.67 5.23
C ALA A 10 -19.62 14.43 5.57
N VAL A 11 -18.35 14.40 5.18
CA VAL A 11 -17.45 13.28 5.44
C VAL A 11 -16.28 13.75 6.29
N THR A 12 -16.03 13.04 7.39
CA THR A 12 -14.82 13.22 8.21
C THR A 12 -14.02 11.94 8.15
N LEU A 13 -12.74 12.04 7.77
CA LEU A 13 -11.75 10.97 7.82
C LEU A 13 -10.93 11.13 9.08
N VAL A 14 -10.86 10.09 9.90
CA VAL A 14 -10.05 10.07 11.13
C VAL A 14 -8.93 9.05 10.97
N GLU A 15 -7.68 9.49 11.18
CA GLU A 15 -6.48 8.67 11.16
C GLU A 15 -5.77 8.78 12.50
N ALA A 16 -5.54 7.63 13.14
CA ALA A 16 -4.86 7.58 14.43
C ALA A 16 -3.35 7.88 14.32
N ALA A 17 -2.74 7.52 13.19
CA ALA A 17 -1.35 7.82 12.91
C ALA A 17 -1.15 9.33 12.65
N PRO A 18 0.10 9.84 12.79
CA PRO A 18 0.40 11.25 12.56
C PRO A 18 0.01 11.79 11.18
N ARG A 19 -0.16 10.92 10.18
CA ARG A 19 -0.62 11.27 8.84
C ARG A 19 -1.33 10.10 8.15
N ILE A 20 -2.23 10.43 7.21
CA ILE A 20 -2.84 9.45 6.31
C ILE A 20 -1.75 8.76 5.47
N LEU A 21 -2.03 7.54 5.03
CA LEU A 21 -1.13 6.72 4.20
C LEU A 21 0.27 6.50 4.82
N GLY A 22 0.46 6.75 6.11
CA GLY A 22 1.76 6.70 6.79
C GLY A 22 2.50 5.37 6.66
N ARG A 23 1.79 4.27 6.43
CA ARG A 23 2.36 2.92 6.24
C ARG A 23 2.85 2.64 4.81
N VAL A 24 2.33 3.36 3.80
CA VAL A 24 2.50 2.98 2.39
C VAL A 24 3.08 4.08 1.51
N ALA A 25 3.11 5.34 1.98
CA ALA A 25 3.56 6.47 1.19
C ALA A 25 4.40 7.46 2.02
N ALA A 26 5.23 8.27 1.37
CA ALA A 26 5.93 9.39 1.99
C ALA A 26 4.98 10.53 2.34
N ALA A 27 5.49 11.54 3.07
CA ALA A 27 4.71 12.71 3.43
C ALA A 27 4.20 13.45 2.19
N GLU A 28 5.01 13.56 1.17
CA GLU A 28 4.71 14.25 -0.10
C GLU A 28 3.50 13.64 -0.81
N THR A 29 3.43 12.31 -0.89
CA THR A 29 2.26 11.61 -1.46
C THR A 29 1.04 11.78 -0.57
N ALA A 30 1.22 11.67 0.76
CA ALA A 30 0.12 11.87 1.70
C ALA A 30 -0.45 13.29 1.64
N ASP A 31 0.41 14.31 1.47
CA ASP A 31 0.00 15.70 1.33
C ASP A 31 -0.84 15.92 0.06
N MET A 32 -0.42 15.37 -1.08
CA MET A 32 -1.21 15.43 -2.32
C MET A 32 -2.60 14.80 -2.15
N ILE A 33 -2.69 13.66 -1.50
CA ILE A 33 -3.97 12.97 -1.24
C ILE A 33 -4.83 13.73 -0.23
N ARG A 34 -4.23 14.28 0.83
CA ARG A 34 -4.93 15.11 1.82
C ARG A 34 -5.55 16.35 1.18
N ASP A 35 -4.78 17.03 0.33
CA ASP A 35 -5.24 18.23 -0.37
C ASP A 35 -6.36 17.89 -1.36
N LEU A 36 -6.26 16.77 -2.07
CA LEU A 36 -7.33 16.25 -2.92
C LEU A 36 -8.63 16.04 -2.10
N HIS A 37 -8.54 15.37 -0.95
CA HIS A 37 -9.70 15.14 -0.08
C HIS A 37 -10.32 16.43 0.43
N ARG A 38 -9.49 17.37 0.91
CA ARG A 38 -9.94 18.70 1.37
C ARG A 38 -10.61 19.52 0.28
N THR A 39 -10.08 19.47 -0.94
CA THR A 39 -10.68 20.14 -2.10
C THR A 39 -12.09 19.60 -2.40
N HIS A 40 -12.35 18.34 -2.07
CA HIS A 40 -13.66 17.72 -2.18
C HIS A 40 -14.52 17.84 -0.90
N GLY A 41 -14.11 18.69 0.05
CA GLY A 41 -14.91 18.97 1.25
C GLY A 41 -14.81 17.91 2.34
N VAL A 42 -13.84 17.00 2.29
CA VAL A 42 -13.60 16.03 3.36
C VAL A 42 -12.81 16.71 4.47
N GLU A 43 -13.32 16.63 5.70
CA GLU A 43 -12.55 16.97 6.89
C GLU A 43 -11.55 15.83 7.18
N VAL A 44 -10.25 16.14 7.30
CA VAL A 44 -9.22 15.16 7.61
C VAL A 44 -8.61 15.47 8.98
N ILE A 45 -8.81 14.56 9.93
CA ILE A 45 -8.29 14.60 11.30
C ILE A 45 -7.21 13.53 11.43
N GLU A 46 -6.00 13.95 11.72
CA GLU A 46 -4.82 13.08 11.85
C GLU A 46 -4.25 13.13 13.26
N GLY A 47 -3.55 12.08 13.67
CA GLY A 47 -2.89 11.99 14.99
C GLY A 47 -3.85 11.79 16.16
N VAL A 48 -5.09 11.40 15.90
CA VAL A 48 -6.10 11.20 16.94
C VAL A 48 -6.78 9.84 16.76
N GLY A 49 -6.66 9.01 17.77
CA GLY A 49 -7.31 7.70 17.81
C GLY A 49 -8.82 7.77 18.04
N ILE A 50 -9.53 6.75 17.62
CA ILE A 50 -10.93 6.53 17.93
C ILE A 50 -11.01 5.75 19.24
N ALA A 51 -11.71 6.29 20.24
CA ALA A 51 -11.95 5.61 21.51
C ALA A 51 -13.10 4.59 21.39
N ARG A 52 -14.19 4.97 20.71
CA ARG A 52 -15.35 4.08 20.49
C ARG A 52 -16.30 4.66 19.44
N ILE A 53 -17.06 3.79 18.83
CA ILE A 53 -18.28 4.16 18.11
C ILE A 53 -19.39 4.30 19.13
N THR A 54 -20.22 5.34 19.02
CA THR A 54 -21.32 5.65 19.94
C THR A 54 -22.67 5.27 19.34
N GLY A 55 -23.67 5.07 20.21
CA GLY A 55 -25.02 4.63 19.89
C GLY A 55 -25.36 3.29 20.53
N ASP A 56 -26.63 3.02 20.75
CA ASP A 56 -27.08 1.77 21.40
C ASP A 56 -27.48 0.70 20.39
N THR A 57 -28.49 0.98 19.56
CA THR A 57 -29.00 0.03 18.54
C THR A 57 -28.44 0.33 17.14
N ALA A 58 -27.98 1.54 16.92
CA ALA A 58 -27.32 1.99 15.70
C ALA A 58 -26.23 3.00 16.05
N ALA A 59 -25.21 3.09 15.19
CA ALA A 59 -24.17 4.10 15.35
C ALA A 59 -24.79 5.50 15.18
N ASN A 60 -24.43 6.42 16.08
CA ASN A 60 -24.83 7.83 16.04
C ASN A 60 -23.65 8.79 16.11
N GLY A 61 -22.43 8.27 16.12
CA GLY A 61 -21.21 9.07 16.15
C GLY A 61 -19.98 8.27 16.54
N VAL A 62 -18.90 9.00 16.73
CA VAL A 62 -17.59 8.48 17.12
C VAL A 62 -17.01 9.36 18.23
N ALA A 63 -16.60 8.77 19.34
CA ALA A 63 -15.82 9.44 20.37
C ALA A 63 -14.33 9.28 20.06
N LEU A 64 -13.62 10.40 19.99
CA LEU A 64 -12.17 10.44 19.77
C LEU A 64 -11.42 10.31 21.11
N ALA A 65 -10.16 9.89 21.04
CA ALA A 65 -9.31 9.71 22.21
C ALA A 65 -8.95 11.04 22.90
N ASP A 66 -9.08 12.18 22.21
CA ASP A 66 -8.87 13.52 22.76
C ASP A 66 -10.12 14.12 23.41
N GLY A 67 -11.21 13.36 23.50
CA GLY A 67 -12.47 13.76 24.13
C GLY A 67 -13.49 14.41 23.18
N ARG A 68 -13.15 14.70 21.93
CA ARG A 68 -14.13 15.18 20.94
C ARG A 68 -15.15 14.10 20.59
N HIS A 69 -16.35 14.51 20.26
CA HIS A 69 -17.39 13.66 19.71
C HIS A 69 -17.82 14.15 18.33
N LEU A 70 -17.75 13.25 17.36
CA LEU A 70 -18.17 13.50 15.98
C LEU A 70 -19.52 12.80 15.76
N PRO A 71 -20.62 13.53 15.54
CA PRO A 71 -21.87 12.90 15.16
C PRO A 71 -21.78 12.29 13.78
N ALA A 72 -22.36 11.10 13.58
CA ALA A 72 -22.34 10.41 12.29
C ALA A 72 -23.53 9.47 12.15
N ASP A 73 -24.19 9.50 11.00
CA ASP A 73 -25.28 8.58 10.65
C ASP A 73 -24.73 7.25 10.11
N LEU A 74 -23.48 7.24 9.63
CA LEU A 74 -22.78 6.06 9.11
C LEU A 74 -21.31 6.13 9.51
N VAL A 75 -20.78 5.02 10.01
CA VAL A 75 -19.36 4.85 10.31
C VAL A 75 -18.79 3.72 9.46
N ILE A 76 -17.73 4.02 8.70
CA ILE A 76 -16.97 3.04 7.91
C ILE A 76 -15.63 2.83 8.59
N CYS A 77 -15.34 1.59 9.00
CA CYS A 77 -14.08 1.21 9.63
C CYS A 77 -13.14 0.60 8.60
N GLY A 78 -11.98 1.23 8.40
CA GLY A 78 -10.91 0.75 7.54
C GLY A 78 -9.57 0.77 8.29
N ILE A 79 -9.50 0.08 9.43
CA ILE A 79 -8.37 0.11 10.38
C ILE A 79 -7.29 -0.95 10.09
N GLY A 80 -7.36 -1.59 8.95
CA GLY A 80 -6.47 -2.68 8.54
C GLY A 80 -7.12 -4.05 8.67
N VAL A 81 -6.38 -5.07 8.27
CA VAL A 81 -6.79 -6.48 8.30
C VAL A 81 -5.71 -7.33 8.94
N SER A 82 -6.11 -8.46 9.52
CA SER A 82 -5.21 -9.52 9.95
C SER A 82 -5.28 -10.67 8.94
N PRO A 83 -4.16 -11.33 8.66
CA PRO A 83 -4.19 -12.52 7.80
C PRO A 83 -5.03 -13.62 8.46
N GLU A 84 -5.83 -14.33 7.69
CA GLU A 84 -6.57 -15.50 8.18
C GLU A 84 -5.62 -16.69 8.27
N THR A 85 -5.25 -17.08 9.48
CA THR A 85 -4.27 -18.14 9.75
C THR A 85 -4.83 -19.31 10.54
N ALA A 86 -6.11 -19.26 10.95
CA ALA A 86 -6.69 -20.22 11.89
C ALA A 86 -6.57 -21.69 11.43
N LEU A 87 -6.78 -21.97 10.14
CA LEU A 87 -6.61 -23.33 9.60
C LEU A 87 -5.16 -23.78 9.61
N ALA A 88 -4.23 -22.88 9.31
CA ALA A 88 -2.80 -23.18 9.34
C ALA A 88 -2.29 -23.42 10.75
N GLU A 89 -2.73 -22.61 11.73
CA GLU A 89 -2.45 -22.80 13.15
C GLU A 89 -2.99 -24.13 13.68
N ALA A 90 -4.24 -24.48 13.32
CA ALA A 90 -4.83 -25.76 13.71
C ALA A 90 -4.09 -26.96 13.08
N ALA A 91 -3.46 -26.78 11.93
CA ALA A 91 -2.62 -27.77 11.28
C ALA A 91 -1.17 -27.80 11.83
N GLY A 92 -0.82 -26.92 12.76
CA GLY A 92 0.51 -26.84 13.35
C GLY A 92 1.56 -26.22 12.42
N LEU A 93 1.16 -25.44 11.41
CA LEU A 93 2.07 -24.76 10.52
C LEU A 93 2.70 -23.52 11.17
N GLU A 94 3.90 -23.17 10.74
CA GLU A 94 4.57 -21.95 11.20
C GLU A 94 3.84 -20.68 10.74
N ILE A 95 3.66 -19.75 11.68
CA ILE A 95 3.02 -18.44 11.46
C ILE A 95 4.02 -17.34 11.82
N ASP A 96 4.21 -16.43 10.88
CA ASP A 96 4.99 -15.20 11.06
C ASP A 96 4.36 -14.06 10.25
N ASN A 97 3.48 -13.28 10.89
CA ASN A 97 2.66 -12.26 10.24
C ASN A 97 1.91 -12.80 8.99
N GLY A 98 1.34 -14.00 9.10
CA GLY A 98 0.74 -14.80 8.04
C GLY A 98 1.32 -16.22 8.04
N ILE A 99 0.90 -17.05 7.11
CA ILE A 99 1.42 -18.41 6.96
C ILE A 99 2.86 -18.32 6.44
N ALA A 100 3.82 -18.78 7.23
CA ALA A 100 5.23 -18.74 6.85
C ALA A 100 5.50 -19.74 5.72
N VAL A 101 6.04 -19.24 4.60
CA VAL A 101 6.43 -20.08 3.46
C VAL A 101 7.90 -19.87 3.10
N ASP A 102 8.49 -20.84 2.39
CA ASP A 102 9.81 -20.67 1.76
C ASP A 102 9.74 -19.79 0.49
N ALA A 103 10.86 -19.62 -0.19
CA ALA A 103 10.92 -18.83 -1.41
C ALA A 103 10.06 -19.40 -2.56
N GLN A 104 9.66 -20.66 -2.48
CA GLN A 104 8.84 -21.33 -3.48
C GLN A 104 7.35 -21.38 -3.10
N GLY A 105 6.97 -20.87 -1.91
CA GLY A 105 5.60 -20.87 -1.40
C GLY A 105 5.21 -22.10 -0.59
N ARG A 106 6.19 -22.95 -0.18
CA ARG A 106 5.95 -24.14 0.62
C ARG A 106 5.96 -23.78 2.11
N THR A 107 5.02 -24.30 2.89
CA THR A 107 4.94 -24.10 4.33
C THR A 107 5.93 -25.02 5.10
N SER A 108 5.86 -24.99 6.43
CA SER A 108 6.60 -25.93 7.29
C SER A 108 6.21 -27.40 7.10
N ASP A 109 5.01 -27.68 6.56
CA ASP A 109 4.64 -28.98 6.06
C ASP A 109 4.86 -29.05 4.54
N PRO A 110 5.73 -29.94 4.02
CA PRO A 110 6.05 -30.01 2.59
C PRO A 110 4.87 -30.36 1.69
N ALA A 111 3.78 -30.85 2.21
CA ALA A 111 2.55 -31.14 1.46
C ALA A 111 1.61 -29.93 1.39
N VAL A 112 1.87 -28.86 2.14
CA VAL A 112 1.02 -27.68 2.24
C VAL A 112 1.72 -26.46 1.67
N TRP A 113 0.99 -25.71 0.87
CA TRP A 113 1.46 -24.50 0.20
C TRP A 113 0.55 -23.31 0.54
N ALA A 114 1.10 -22.11 0.53
CA ALA A 114 0.30 -20.89 0.72
C ALA A 114 0.75 -19.78 -0.24
N ALA A 115 -0.21 -18.96 -0.67
CA ALA A 115 0.02 -17.85 -1.59
C ALA A 115 -0.93 -16.68 -1.30
N GLY A 116 -0.59 -15.50 -1.80
CA GLY A 116 -1.40 -14.29 -1.70
C GLY A 116 -1.34 -13.61 -0.35
N ASP A 117 -2.41 -12.92 0.01
CA ASP A 117 -2.46 -12.00 1.17
C ASP A 117 -2.22 -12.67 2.53
N CYS A 118 -2.46 -13.97 2.64
CA CYS A 118 -2.20 -14.73 3.87
C CYS A 118 -0.78 -15.28 3.98
N ALA A 119 0.01 -15.28 2.90
CA ALA A 119 1.35 -15.86 2.88
C ALA A 119 2.43 -14.85 3.26
N SER A 120 3.32 -15.25 4.16
CA SER A 120 4.53 -14.53 4.54
C SER A 120 5.73 -15.23 3.93
N PHE A 121 6.46 -14.58 3.04
CA PHE A 121 7.57 -15.15 2.27
C PHE A 121 8.89 -14.41 2.51
N PRO A 122 10.05 -15.08 2.31
CA PRO A 122 11.35 -14.49 2.57
C PRO A 122 11.70 -13.40 1.54
N MET A 123 12.34 -12.34 2.03
CA MET A 123 12.94 -11.27 1.24
C MET A 123 14.39 -11.07 1.67
N SER A 124 15.16 -10.29 0.94
CA SER A 124 16.56 -9.99 1.29
C SER A 124 16.75 -9.41 2.69
N ARG A 125 15.73 -8.79 3.27
CA ARG A 125 15.71 -8.21 4.62
C ARG A 125 14.50 -8.71 5.40
N GLY A 126 14.52 -9.98 5.81
CA GLY A 126 13.45 -10.59 6.62
C GLY A 126 12.33 -11.19 5.79
N ARG A 127 11.12 -11.09 6.28
CA ARG A 127 9.91 -11.65 5.64
C ARG A 127 8.96 -10.53 5.24
N LEU A 128 8.17 -10.79 4.21
CA LEU A 128 7.16 -9.88 3.70
C LEU A 128 5.83 -10.62 3.54
N ARG A 129 4.76 -9.98 3.93
CA ARG A 129 3.39 -10.31 3.55
C ARG A 129 2.85 -9.14 2.73
N LEU A 130 2.45 -9.39 1.51
CA LEU A 130 2.10 -8.37 0.54
C LEU A 130 0.62 -8.47 0.16
N GLU A 131 -0.17 -7.56 0.72
CA GLU A 131 -1.61 -7.47 0.48
C GLU A 131 -1.87 -6.69 -0.82
N SER A 132 -1.96 -7.39 -1.94
CA SER A 132 -2.33 -6.76 -3.21
C SER A 132 -2.86 -7.76 -4.22
N VAL A 133 -3.77 -7.33 -5.07
CA VAL A 133 -4.33 -8.14 -6.16
C VAL A 133 -3.23 -8.69 -7.07
N GLY A 134 -2.24 -7.85 -7.44
CA GLY A 134 -1.12 -8.29 -8.27
C GLY A 134 -0.31 -9.41 -7.61
N ASN A 135 0.06 -9.24 -6.33
CA ASN A 135 0.79 -10.28 -5.60
C ASN A 135 -0.02 -11.56 -5.44
N ALA A 136 -1.32 -11.45 -5.15
CA ALA A 136 -2.17 -12.64 -4.98
C ALA A 136 -2.21 -13.50 -6.26
N ILE A 137 -2.29 -12.87 -7.43
CA ILE A 137 -2.29 -13.56 -8.72
C ILE A 137 -0.90 -14.12 -9.04
N ASP A 138 0.13 -13.28 -9.04
CA ASP A 138 1.48 -13.66 -9.46
C ASP A 138 2.07 -14.75 -8.54
N MET A 139 1.84 -14.64 -7.22
CA MET A 139 2.31 -15.63 -6.27
C MET A 139 1.55 -16.96 -6.41
N ALA A 140 0.22 -16.91 -6.63
CA ALA A 140 -0.56 -18.13 -6.83
C ALA A 140 -0.12 -18.90 -8.09
N GLU A 141 0.17 -18.20 -9.19
CA GLU A 141 0.71 -18.81 -10.42
C GLU A 141 2.09 -19.43 -10.19
N ALA A 142 2.99 -18.72 -9.49
CA ALA A 142 4.32 -19.22 -9.16
C ALA A 142 4.25 -20.47 -8.26
N VAL A 143 3.40 -20.42 -7.22
CA VAL A 143 3.19 -21.56 -6.30
C VAL A 143 2.59 -22.75 -7.03
N ALA A 144 1.58 -22.53 -7.88
CA ALA A 144 0.99 -23.61 -8.68
C ALA A 144 2.02 -24.29 -9.60
N ALA A 145 2.89 -23.49 -10.24
CA ALA A 145 4.00 -24.04 -11.05
C ALA A 145 5.00 -24.85 -10.19
N ASN A 146 5.29 -24.37 -8.98
CA ASN A 146 6.18 -25.06 -8.05
C ASN A 146 5.58 -26.39 -7.52
N MET A 147 4.28 -26.43 -7.29
CA MET A 147 3.57 -27.68 -6.98
C MET A 147 3.69 -28.73 -8.10
N LEU A 148 3.90 -28.29 -9.35
CA LEU A 148 4.15 -29.14 -10.52
C LEU A 148 5.63 -29.39 -10.78
N GLY A 149 6.53 -28.91 -9.89
CA GLY A 149 7.97 -29.20 -9.94
C GLY A 149 8.81 -28.14 -10.65
N ALA A 150 8.33 -26.91 -10.86
CA ALA A 150 9.12 -25.84 -11.48
C ALA A 150 10.36 -25.44 -10.67
N GLY A 151 10.27 -25.47 -9.34
CA GLY A 151 11.40 -25.22 -8.43
C GLY A 151 11.95 -23.79 -8.51
N ALA A 152 11.11 -22.80 -8.84
CA ALA A 152 11.52 -21.42 -9.03
C ALA A 152 11.18 -20.57 -7.80
N ASP A 153 12.12 -19.74 -7.37
CA ASP A 153 11.86 -18.80 -6.28
C ASP A 153 10.92 -17.68 -6.74
N TYR A 154 9.96 -17.33 -5.87
CA TYR A 154 9.04 -16.22 -6.11
C TYR A 154 9.76 -14.89 -5.90
N ALA A 155 9.77 -14.06 -6.94
CA ALA A 155 10.30 -12.70 -6.91
C ALA A 155 9.17 -11.71 -7.17
N PRO A 156 8.62 -11.05 -6.13
CA PRO A 156 7.49 -10.14 -6.28
C PRO A 156 7.88 -8.91 -7.13
N LYS A 157 6.92 -8.44 -7.92
CA LYS A 157 6.97 -7.17 -8.63
C LYS A 157 5.87 -6.26 -8.10
N PRO A 158 6.03 -5.68 -6.91
CA PRO A 158 4.94 -4.98 -6.23
C PRO A 158 4.43 -3.80 -7.04
N TRP A 159 3.13 -3.74 -7.18
CA TRP A 159 2.43 -2.58 -7.72
C TRP A 159 1.05 -2.48 -7.10
N PHE A 160 0.58 -1.24 -6.92
CA PHE A 160 -0.68 -0.92 -6.28
C PHE A 160 -1.37 0.20 -7.03
N TRP A 161 -2.66 0.35 -6.82
CA TRP A 161 -3.39 1.52 -7.27
C TRP A 161 -4.48 1.91 -6.26
N SER A 162 -4.87 3.17 -6.32
CA SER A 162 -6.02 3.69 -5.60
C SER A 162 -6.69 4.75 -6.46
N ASP A 163 -7.99 4.60 -6.67
CA ASP A 163 -8.79 5.62 -7.33
C ASP A 163 -9.45 6.46 -6.24
N GLN A 164 -9.15 7.76 -6.21
CA GLN A 164 -9.62 8.71 -5.23
C GLN A 164 -10.29 9.87 -5.96
N PHE A 165 -11.63 9.93 -5.94
CA PHE A 165 -12.43 10.89 -6.74
C PHE A 165 -12.14 10.71 -8.24
N ASP A 166 -11.57 11.74 -8.87
CA ASP A 166 -11.11 11.76 -10.26
C ASP A 166 -9.59 11.56 -10.40
N ALA A 167 -8.91 11.33 -9.29
CA ALA A 167 -7.47 11.12 -9.26
C ALA A 167 -7.10 9.63 -9.13
N LYS A 168 -6.09 9.22 -9.88
CA LYS A 168 -5.52 7.88 -9.88
C LYS A 168 -4.13 7.90 -9.28
N LEU A 169 -3.98 7.25 -8.12
CA LEU A 169 -2.69 6.96 -7.53
C LEU A 169 -2.22 5.59 -8.04
N GLN A 170 -1.03 5.52 -8.60
CA GLN A 170 -0.36 4.29 -9.02
C GLN A 170 1.00 4.21 -8.34
N ILE A 171 1.32 3.04 -7.79
CA ILE A 171 2.55 2.80 -7.03
C ILE A 171 3.26 1.60 -7.66
N ALA A 172 4.57 1.71 -7.88
CA ALA A 172 5.43 0.58 -8.24
C ALA A 172 6.59 0.48 -7.27
N GLY A 173 6.95 -0.75 -6.90
CA GLY A 173 7.97 -1.05 -5.91
C GLY A 173 7.46 -0.95 -4.47
N LEU A 174 8.40 -1.02 -3.54
CA LEU A 174 8.15 -0.90 -2.09
C LEU A 174 9.07 0.16 -1.51
N ASN A 175 8.50 1.17 -0.88
CA ASN A 175 9.23 2.28 -0.28
C ASN A 175 9.81 1.95 1.12
N LEU A 176 9.96 0.67 1.46
CA LEU A 176 10.43 0.25 2.77
C LEU A 176 11.88 0.68 3.03
N GLY A 177 12.05 1.51 4.07
CA GLY A 177 13.36 1.98 4.51
C GLY A 177 14.04 2.93 3.53
N TYR A 178 13.27 3.71 2.78
CA TYR A 178 13.82 4.78 1.95
C TYR A 178 14.56 5.82 2.83
N ASP A 179 15.60 6.40 2.28
CA ASP A 179 16.41 7.44 2.90
C ASP A 179 16.33 8.79 2.16
N ARG A 180 15.81 8.75 0.93
CA ARG A 180 15.65 9.95 0.09
C ARG A 180 14.42 9.84 -0.80
N VAL A 181 13.76 10.99 -1.02
CA VAL A 181 12.69 11.14 -2.01
C VAL A 181 13.02 12.25 -3.01
N VAL A 182 12.49 12.11 -4.22
CA VAL A 182 12.49 13.14 -5.26
C VAL A 182 11.05 13.34 -5.69
N THR A 183 10.56 14.58 -5.60
CA THR A 183 9.22 14.95 -6.03
C THR A 183 9.27 15.64 -7.37
N ARG A 184 8.40 15.21 -8.28
CA ARG A 184 8.16 15.88 -9.56
C ARG A 184 6.72 16.36 -9.61
N PRO A 185 6.49 17.69 -9.59
CA PRO A 185 5.13 18.23 -9.70
C PRO A 185 4.57 17.98 -11.11
N GLY A 186 3.28 17.70 -11.17
CA GLY A 186 2.49 17.60 -12.39
C GLY A 186 1.34 18.61 -12.38
N ALA A 187 0.66 18.80 -13.51
CA ALA A 187 -0.43 19.78 -13.62
C ALA A 187 -1.62 19.45 -12.69
N ASN A 188 -1.94 18.16 -12.49
CA ASN A 188 -3.08 17.71 -11.69
C ASN A 188 -2.66 16.58 -10.73
N GLY A 189 -1.44 16.64 -10.19
CA GLY A 189 -0.85 15.63 -9.33
C GLY A 189 0.66 15.68 -9.40
N GLY A 190 1.32 14.53 -9.62
CA GLY A 190 2.77 14.46 -9.71
C GLY A 190 3.29 13.08 -9.36
N SER A 191 4.60 12.99 -9.16
CA SER A 191 5.22 11.72 -8.77
C SER A 191 6.27 11.92 -7.68
N VAL A 192 6.39 10.90 -6.81
CA VAL A 192 7.36 10.81 -5.71
C VAL A 192 8.19 9.55 -5.93
N TRP A 193 9.50 9.73 -6.02
CA TRP A 193 10.46 8.68 -6.33
C TRP A 193 11.27 8.38 -5.09
N TYR A 194 11.35 7.12 -4.69
CA TYR A 194 11.94 6.68 -3.44
C TYR A 194 13.27 6.00 -3.68
N PHE A 195 14.28 6.44 -2.95
CA PHE A 195 15.61 5.88 -3.00
C PHE A 195 16.00 5.30 -1.64
N ARG A 196 16.84 4.27 -1.69
CA ARG A 196 17.52 3.71 -0.53
C ARG A 196 18.94 3.36 -0.91
N GLU A 197 19.90 3.92 -0.18
CA GLU A 197 21.34 3.68 -0.44
C GLU A 197 21.72 3.97 -1.91
N GLY A 198 21.09 5.01 -2.49
CA GLY A 198 21.27 5.41 -3.89
C GLY A 198 20.50 4.58 -4.93
N GLY A 199 19.87 3.49 -4.53
CA GLY A 199 19.05 2.64 -5.40
C GLY A 199 17.60 3.11 -5.47
N LEU A 200 17.00 3.20 -6.66
CA LEU A 200 15.58 3.45 -6.86
C LEU A 200 14.77 2.22 -6.43
N ILE A 201 13.86 2.36 -5.46
CA ILE A 201 13.10 1.26 -4.87
C ILE A 201 11.60 1.35 -5.11
N ALA A 202 11.06 2.56 -5.27
CA ALA A 202 9.63 2.74 -5.50
C ALA A 202 9.34 4.07 -6.21
N VAL A 203 8.14 4.18 -6.77
CA VAL A 203 7.55 5.42 -7.28
C VAL A 203 6.06 5.46 -6.98
N ASP A 204 5.59 6.59 -6.45
CA ASP A 204 4.18 6.95 -6.36
C ASP A 204 3.88 7.95 -7.48
N ALA A 205 2.79 7.74 -8.19
CA ALA A 205 2.37 8.60 -9.31
C ALA A 205 0.89 8.92 -9.19
N LEU A 206 0.57 10.17 -8.89
CA LEU A 206 -0.79 10.69 -8.85
C LEU A 206 -1.09 11.39 -10.18
N ASN A 207 -2.03 10.84 -10.95
CA ASN A 207 -2.37 11.32 -12.30
C ASN A 207 -1.16 11.47 -13.25
N ASP A 208 -0.10 10.69 -13.00
CA ASP A 208 1.12 10.67 -13.83
C ASP A 208 1.44 9.24 -14.31
N PRO A 209 0.67 8.68 -15.26
CA PRO A 209 0.89 7.32 -15.74
C PRO A 209 2.26 7.15 -16.43
N ARG A 210 2.87 8.23 -16.92
CA ARG A 210 4.21 8.19 -17.51
C ARG A 210 5.28 7.93 -16.45
N ALA A 211 5.24 8.66 -15.34
CA ALA A 211 6.15 8.43 -14.22
C ALA A 211 6.00 7.01 -13.67
N TYR A 212 4.75 6.53 -13.48
CA TYR A 212 4.48 5.16 -13.08
C TYR A 212 5.13 4.13 -14.03
N MET A 213 4.86 4.23 -15.33
CA MET A 213 5.37 3.26 -16.31
C MET A 213 6.89 3.24 -16.41
N ILE A 214 7.51 4.42 -16.34
CA ILE A 214 8.98 4.54 -16.41
C ILE A 214 9.60 4.04 -15.10
N GLY A 215 9.08 4.46 -13.96
CA GLY A 215 9.55 4.01 -12.65
C GLY A 215 9.46 2.50 -12.49
N LYS A 216 8.29 1.93 -12.85
CA LYS A 216 8.09 0.47 -12.85
C LYS A 216 9.15 -0.25 -13.68
N ARG A 217 9.41 0.19 -14.91
CA ARG A 217 10.43 -0.42 -15.78
C ARG A 217 11.84 -0.29 -15.22
N LEU A 218 12.19 0.86 -14.66
CA LEU A 218 13.51 1.07 -14.04
C LEU A 218 13.70 0.13 -12.84
N ILE A 219 12.71 0.04 -11.95
CA ILE A 219 12.74 -0.82 -10.76
C ILE A 219 12.85 -2.29 -11.17
N GLU A 220 12.01 -2.75 -12.10
CA GLU A 220 12.04 -4.15 -12.58
C GLU A 220 13.33 -4.54 -13.31
N ALA A 221 13.97 -3.56 -13.96
CA ALA A 221 15.27 -3.75 -14.62
C ALA A 221 16.47 -3.58 -13.66
N GLY A 222 16.26 -3.25 -12.39
CA GLY A 222 17.33 -2.95 -11.43
C GLY A 222 18.15 -1.71 -11.80
N ARG A 223 17.58 -0.79 -12.57
CA ARG A 223 18.23 0.46 -13.00
C ARG A 223 17.87 1.61 -12.08
N SER A 224 18.87 2.33 -11.64
CA SER A 224 18.69 3.45 -10.70
C SER A 224 19.38 4.71 -11.24
N PRO A 225 18.66 5.53 -12.02
CA PRO A 225 19.16 6.86 -12.37
C PRO A 225 19.43 7.67 -11.11
N ALA A 226 20.39 8.58 -11.17
CA ALA A 226 20.66 9.47 -10.05
C ALA A 226 19.40 10.28 -9.70
N PRO A 227 19.16 10.56 -8.41
CA PRO A 227 18.01 11.38 -7.97
C PRO A 227 17.90 12.72 -8.70
N GLU A 228 19.03 13.37 -8.95
CA GLU A 228 19.12 14.64 -9.67
C GLU A 228 18.69 14.48 -11.13
N ALA A 229 19.08 13.39 -11.77
CA ALA A 229 18.68 13.10 -13.15
C ALA A 229 17.15 12.90 -13.26
N ILE A 230 16.52 12.28 -12.24
CA ILE A 230 15.05 12.19 -12.19
C ILE A 230 14.44 13.58 -11.98
N ALA A 231 14.97 14.37 -11.05
CA ALA A 231 14.43 15.71 -10.74
C ALA A 231 14.46 16.64 -11.97
N GLU A 232 15.55 16.61 -12.73
CA GLU A 232 15.86 17.57 -13.80
C GLU A 232 15.44 17.08 -15.20
N ALA A 233 15.12 15.80 -15.39
CA ALA A 233 14.78 15.24 -16.70
C ALA A 233 13.59 15.97 -17.34
N PRO A 234 13.76 16.60 -18.52
CA PRO A 234 12.65 17.19 -19.25
C PRO A 234 11.65 16.13 -19.72
N ASP A 235 12.14 14.97 -20.09
CA ASP A 235 11.36 13.79 -20.42
C ASP A 235 11.94 12.56 -19.70
N LEU A 236 11.10 11.96 -18.87
CA LEU A 236 11.46 10.74 -18.11
C LEU A 236 11.85 9.55 -19.01
N LYS A 237 11.41 9.54 -20.29
CA LYS A 237 11.81 8.49 -21.24
C LYS A 237 13.32 8.45 -21.48
N ALA A 238 14.02 9.56 -21.34
CA ALA A 238 15.47 9.62 -21.49
C ALA A 238 16.23 8.83 -20.41
N LEU A 239 15.54 8.41 -19.35
CA LEU A 239 16.11 7.64 -18.25
C LEU A 239 16.04 6.11 -18.48
N LEU A 240 15.34 5.66 -19.52
CA LEU A 240 15.21 4.23 -19.89
C LEU A 240 16.49 3.71 -20.66
#